data_c1d72ddf9808a4cabb9ab0ef31b4bead
#
_entry.id   c1d72ddf9808a4cabb9ab0ef31b4bead
#
_cell.length_a   1.000
_cell.length_b   1.000
_cell.length_c   1.000
_cell.angle_alpha   90.00
_cell.angle_beta   90.00
_cell.angle_gamma   90.00
#
_symmetry.space_group_name_H-M   'P 1'
#
loop_
_entity.id
_entity.type
_entity.pdbx_description
1 polymer ?
#
loop_
_entity_poly.entity_id
_entity_poly.type
_entity_poly.pdbx_seq_one_letter_code
_entity_poly.pdbx_strand_id
1 'polypeptide(L)' 'MFLMPDDNEILERLSVIGSTPDSVANLLRCAGYNGMTGKAIRQRLIKLEKENAVEKVRRPGIRSICWAPITK' A
#
# COMPACT_ATOMS: atom_id res chain seq x y z
N MET A 1 8.23 7.77 -19.37
CA MET A 1 8.60 6.97 -18.19
C MET A 1 7.74 7.38 -17.01
N PHE A 2 7.13 6.42 -16.32
CA PHE A 2 6.32 6.72 -15.15
C PHE A 2 7.21 6.91 -13.94
N LEU A 3 6.88 7.91 -13.11
CA LEU A 3 7.50 8.04 -11.81
C LEU A 3 6.97 6.93 -10.90
N MET A 4 7.87 6.32 -10.14
CA MET A 4 7.50 5.29 -9.17
C MET A 4 7.70 5.84 -7.77
N PRO A 5 6.72 5.66 -6.88
CA PRO A 5 6.90 6.08 -5.48
C PRO A 5 7.94 5.20 -4.81
N ASP A 6 8.64 5.75 -3.83
CA ASP A 6 9.52 4.96 -2.99
C ASP A 6 8.71 4.28 -1.88
N ASP A 7 9.37 3.44 -1.09
CA ASP A 7 8.70 2.69 -0.03
C ASP A 7 8.10 3.62 1.02
N ASN A 8 8.76 4.73 1.34
CA ASN A 8 8.26 5.69 2.32
C ASN A 8 6.95 6.33 1.84
N GLU A 9 6.86 6.66 0.55
CA GLU A 9 5.62 7.19 -0.02
C GLU A 9 4.46 6.21 0.14
N ILE A 10 4.73 4.94 -0.12
CA ILE A 10 3.72 3.90 0.02
C ILE A 10 3.30 3.78 1.49
N LEU A 11 4.26 3.76 2.41
CA LEU A 11 3.99 3.64 3.84
C LEU A 11 3.16 4.82 4.35
N GLU A 12 3.44 6.03 3.88
CA GLU A 12 2.70 7.22 4.27
C GLU A 12 1.24 7.19 3.83
N ARG A 13 0.95 6.47 2.75
CA ARG A 13 -0.41 6.34 2.22
C ARG A 13 -1.22 5.23 2.90
N LEU A 14 -0.57 4.38 3.68
CA LEU A 14 -1.26 3.30 4.38
C LEU A 14 -1.96 3.84 5.63
N SER A 15 -3.20 3.40 5.83
CA SER A 15 -3.93 3.69 7.06
C SER A 15 -3.45 2.77 8.18
N VAL A 16 -3.41 3.28 9.42
CA VAL A 16 -3.05 2.45 10.58
C VAL A 16 -4.04 1.31 10.81
N ILE A 17 -5.27 1.44 10.33
CA ILE A 17 -6.28 0.39 10.44
C ILE A 17 -6.25 -0.56 9.25
N GLY A 18 -5.41 -0.28 8.26
CA GLY A 18 -5.24 -1.12 7.07
C GLY A 18 -5.84 -0.48 5.83
N SER A 19 -5.12 -0.58 4.73
CA SER A 19 -5.56 -0.08 3.42
C SER A 19 -5.42 -1.20 2.39
N THR A 20 -6.36 -1.22 1.43
CA THR A 20 -6.26 -2.15 0.30
C THR A 20 -5.22 -1.60 -0.69
N PRO A 21 -4.57 -2.48 -1.48
CA PRO A 21 -3.64 -2.02 -2.50
C PRO A 21 -4.30 -1.06 -3.51
N ASP A 22 -5.56 -1.30 -3.85
CA ASP A 22 -6.27 -0.45 -4.80
C ASP A 22 -6.45 0.97 -4.26
N SER A 23 -6.78 1.11 -2.96
CA SER A 23 -6.91 2.42 -2.33
C SER A 23 -5.60 3.17 -2.34
N VAL A 24 -4.49 2.49 -2.03
CA VAL A 24 -3.17 3.12 -2.05
C VAL A 24 -2.80 3.54 -3.46
N ALA A 25 -3.08 2.68 -4.45
CA ALA A 25 -2.82 3.01 -5.86
C ALA A 25 -3.59 4.25 -6.29
N ASN A 26 -4.86 4.37 -5.87
CA ASN A 26 -5.68 5.54 -6.19
C ASN A 26 -5.10 6.81 -5.58
N LEU A 27 -4.67 6.76 -4.33
CA LEU A 27 -4.05 7.90 -3.66
C LEU A 27 -2.77 8.33 -4.36
N LEU A 28 -1.96 7.37 -4.78
CA LEU A 28 -0.71 7.66 -5.48
C LEU A 28 -0.97 8.24 -6.88
N ARG A 29 -1.97 7.74 -7.59
CA ARG A 29 -2.35 8.32 -8.88
C ARG A 29 -2.81 9.77 -8.72
N CYS A 30 -3.54 10.07 -7.67
CA CYS A 30 -3.93 11.44 -7.35
C CYS A 30 -2.74 12.33 -7.03
N ALA A 31 -1.67 11.74 -6.50
CA ALA A 31 -0.44 12.47 -6.19
C ALA A 31 0.49 12.62 -7.39
N GLY A 32 0.13 12.08 -8.55
CA GLY A 32 0.89 12.23 -9.78
C GLY A 32 1.57 10.96 -10.30
N TYR A 33 1.46 9.85 -9.59
CA TYR A 33 2.06 8.58 -10.02
C TYR A 33 1.09 7.83 -10.94
N ASN A 34 0.94 8.31 -12.17
CA ASN A 34 -0.12 7.88 -13.08
C ASN A 34 -0.07 6.42 -13.50
N GLY A 35 1.07 5.76 -13.36
CA GLY A 35 1.23 4.36 -13.72
C GLY A 35 0.93 3.37 -12.61
N MET A 36 0.52 3.84 -11.43
CA MET A 36 0.28 2.95 -10.29
C MET A 36 -0.98 2.14 -10.45
N THR A 37 -0.87 0.84 -10.18
CA THR A 37 -2.01 -0.08 -10.17
C THR A 37 -2.03 -0.81 -8.83
N GLY A 38 -3.18 -1.37 -8.48
CA GLY A 38 -3.30 -2.19 -7.26
C GLY A 38 -2.33 -3.37 -7.26
N LYS A 39 -2.12 -3.97 -8.44
CA LYS A 39 -1.18 -5.09 -8.58
C LYS A 39 0.25 -4.67 -8.24
N ALA A 40 0.69 -3.51 -8.76
CA ALA A 40 2.03 -3.00 -8.49
C ALA A 40 2.22 -2.70 -7.01
N ILE A 41 1.23 -2.07 -6.38
CA ILE A 41 1.26 -1.78 -4.95
C ILE A 41 1.29 -3.07 -4.12
N ARG A 42 0.49 -4.06 -4.51
CA ARG A 42 0.47 -5.33 -3.79
C ARG A 42 1.86 -5.99 -3.79
N GLN A 43 2.55 -5.98 -4.92
CA GLN A 43 3.89 -6.54 -4.99
C GLN A 43 4.87 -5.81 -4.08
N ARG A 44 4.77 -4.48 -4.02
CA ARG A 44 5.61 -3.68 -3.13
C ARG A 44 5.27 -3.97 -1.66
N LEU A 45 3.99 -4.14 -1.33
CA LEU A 45 3.57 -4.46 0.03
C LEU A 45 4.05 -5.84 0.47
N ILE A 46 4.06 -6.83 -0.43
CA ILE A 46 4.59 -8.15 -0.13
C ILE A 46 6.08 -8.05 0.22
N LYS A 47 6.83 -7.25 -0.54
CA LYS A 47 8.24 -7.00 -0.25
C LYS A 47 8.42 -6.33 1.10
N LEU A 48 7.62 -5.31 1.39
CA LEU A 48 7.68 -4.60 2.66
C LEU A 48 7.29 -5.50 3.85
N GLU A 49 6.38 -6.44 3.63
CA GLU A 49 6.04 -7.42 4.66
C GLU A 49 7.25 -8.29 5.02
N LYS A 50 8.00 -8.70 4.02
CA LYS A 50 9.23 -9.48 4.26
C LYS A 50 10.28 -8.68 5.02
N GLU A 51 10.25 -7.36 4.89
CA GLU A 51 11.16 -6.46 5.60
C GLU A 51 10.61 -6.03 6.96
N ASN A 52 9.44 -6.56 7.36
CA ASN A 52 8.76 -6.22 8.61
C ASN A 52 8.36 -4.75 8.70
N ALA A 53 8.10 -4.12 7.57
CA ALA A 53 7.65 -2.73 7.51
C ALA A 53 6.13 -2.62 7.50
N VAL A 54 5.43 -3.65 7.01
CA VAL A 54 3.96 -3.68 6.98
C VAL A 54 3.48 -5.07 7.38
N GLU A 55 2.20 -5.15 7.74
CA GLU A 55 1.57 -6.42 8.08
C GLU A 55 0.20 -6.51 7.42
N LYS A 56 -0.25 -7.73 7.19
CA LYS A 56 -1.60 -7.98 6.69
C LYS A 56 -2.58 -7.87 7.85
N VAL A 57 -3.69 -7.17 7.61
CA VAL A 57 -4.75 -7.05 8.61
C VAL A 57 -6.09 -7.32 7.92
N ARG A 58 -7.05 -7.87 8.67
CA ARG A 58 -8.41 -8.06 8.18
C ARG A 58 -9.29 -6.97 8.78
N ARG A 59 -10.08 -6.34 7.92
CA ARG A 59 -11.05 -5.35 8.35
C ARG A 59 -12.45 -5.92 8.18
N PRO A 60 -13.33 -5.76 9.19
CA PRO A 60 -14.72 -6.20 9.07
C PRO A 60 -15.39 -5.54 7.85
N GLY A 61 -16.13 -6.35 7.09
CA GLY A 61 -16.86 -5.85 5.92
C GLY A 61 -16.02 -5.69 4.66
N ILE A 62 -14.71 -5.91 4.73
CA ILE A 62 -13.83 -5.82 3.55
C ILE A 62 -13.31 -7.22 3.22
N ARG A 63 -13.56 -7.67 1.99
CA ARG A 63 -13.13 -8.99 1.55
C ARG A 63 -11.65 -9.05 1.21
N SER A 64 -11.10 -7.93 0.73
CA SER A 64 -9.70 -7.87 0.34
C SER A 64 -8.80 -7.81 1.56
N ILE A 65 -7.59 -8.34 1.42
CA ILE A 65 -6.57 -8.22 2.45
C ILE A 65 -6.14 -6.75 2.51
N CYS A 66 -6.13 -6.20 3.72
CA CYS A 66 -5.63 -4.85 3.96
C CYS A 66 -4.21 -4.93 4.51
N TRP A 67 -3.48 -3.84 4.35
CA TRP A 67 -2.09 -3.74 4.80
C TRP A 67 -1.95 -2.51 5.68
N ALA A 68 -1.23 -2.64 6.76
CA ALA A 68 -1.01 -1.53 7.69
C ALA A 68 0.48 -1.43 8.01
N PRO A 69 1.00 -0.22 8.24
CA PRO A 69 2.39 -0.08 8.64
C PRO A 69 2.59 -0.64 10.04
N ILE A 70 3.73 -1.30 10.24
CA ILE A 70 4.10 -1.78 11.56
C ILE A 70 4.71 -0.61 12.32
N THR A 71 4.06 -0.21 13.42
CA THR A 71 4.58 0.83 14.29
C THR A 71 5.32 0.19 15.45
N LYS A 72 6.52 0.64 15.67
CA LYS A 72 7.32 0.21 16.81
C LYS A 72 7.18 1.17 17.96
#